data_994fd307883db119eabbdf27c7d157f5
#
_entry.id   994fd307883db119eabbdf27c7d157f5
#
_cell.length_a   1.000
_cell.length_b   1.000
_cell.length_c   1.000
_cell.angle_alpha   90.00
_cell.angle_beta   90.00
_cell.angle_gamma   90.00
#
_symmetry.space_group_name_H-M   'P 1'
#
loop_
_entity.id
_entity.type
_entity.pdbx_description
1 polymer ?
#
loop_
_entity_poly.entity_id
_entity_poly.type
_entity_poly.pdbx_seq_one_letter_code
_entity_poly.pdbx_strand_id
1 'polypeptide(L)'
;MLKHLFIIFSLLFSSITAFAQSGKEVLDATAQLLTKSTATRVVFTGTNFSGTQETGNFGGTIVLKGSKYNLESDMIRAWFDGKTLWTILANSEEINVSEPTPEELQSMNPLYFINLYKQGFNLTCDKMDYNGTAAYIVKLHPTDASNPIAEMSVIVSQSTKLPLSIRMKKGNDWFRIRISECELNLKLDDSFFRFDQGLFPSYDLIDLR
;
A
#
# COMPACT_ATOMS: atom_id res chain seq x y z
N MET A 1 -34.47 -0.62 -69.87
CA MET A 1 -33.44 -1.52 -69.23
C MET A 1 -32.70 -0.69 -68.20
N LEU A 2 -33.12 -0.73 -66.96
CA LEU A 2 -32.59 0.09 -65.86
C LEU A 2 -31.75 -0.84 -64.96
N LYS A 3 -30.43 -0.66 -65.01
CA LYS A 3 -29.53 -1.43 -64.16
C LYS A 3 -29.49 -0.83 -62.79
N HIS A 4 -30.04 -1.57 -61.78
CA HIS A 4 -29.94 -1.20 -60.38
C HIS A 4 -28.53 -1.47 -59.87
N LEU A 5 -27.80 -0.40 -59.54
CA LEU A 5 -26.51 -0.46 -58.85
C LEU A 5 -26.79 -0.52 -57.36
N PHE A 6 -26.68 -1.69 -56.75
CA PHE A 6 -26.73 -1.88 -55.30
C PHE A 6 -25.37 -1.50 -54.73
N ILE A 7 -25.30 -0.33 -54.06
CA ILE A 7 -24.14 0.04 -53.27
C ILE A 7 -24.33 -0.58 -51.89
N ILE A 8 -23.59 -1.66 -51.62
CA ILE A 8 -23.50 -2.27 -50.29
C ILE A 8 -22.53 -1.40 -49.51
N PHE A 9 -23.09 -0.51 -48.65
CA PHE A 9 -22.33 0.22 -47.65
C PHE A 9 -22.02 -0.71 -46.47
N SER A 10 -20.87 -1.38 -46.54
CA SER A 10 -20.38 -2.20 -45.44
C SER A 10 -19.96 -1.29 -44.29
N LEU A 11 -20.82 -1.13 -43.29
CA LEU A 11 -20.45 -0.55 -42.01
C LEU A 11 -19.46 -1.49 -41.31
N LEU A 12 -18.19 -1.16 -41.42
CA LEU A 12 -17.16 -1.68 -40.51
C LEU A 12 -17.45 -1.17 -39.12
N PHE A 13 -18.19 -1.93 -38.34
CA PHE A 13 -18.31 -1.77 -36.92
C PHE A 13 -16.96 -2.18 -36.30
N SER A 14 -16.03 -1.22 -36.19
CA SER A 14 -14.81 -1.38 -35.41
C SER A 14 -15.25 -1.54 -33.95
N SER A 15 -15.40 -2.76 -33.50
CA SER A 15 -15.56 -3.07 -32.08
C SER A 15 -14.31 -2.59 -31.37
N ILE A 16 -14.37 -1.40 -30.79
CA ILE A 16 -13.37 -0.95 -29.82
C ILE A 16 -13.56 -1.88 -28.61
N THR A 17 -12.77 -2.95 -28.58
CA THR A 17 -12.62 -3.74 -27.38
C THR A 17 -11.94 -2.83 -26.35
N ALA A 18 -12.74 -2.18 -25.52
CA ALA A 18 -12.23 -1.53 -24.33
C ALA A 18 -11.60 -2.64 -23.49
N PHE A 19 -10.28 -2.80 -23.56
CA PHE A 19 -9.55 -3.66 -22.67
C PHE A 19 -9.77 -3.11 -21.25
N ALA A 20 -10.63 -3.75 -20.51
CA ALA A 20 -10.76 -3.50 -19.08
C ALA A 20 -9.41 -3.85 -18.47
N GLN A 21 -8.75 -2.85 -17.87
CA GLN A 21 -7.44 -3.06 -17.23
C GLN A 21 -7.63 -4.08 -16.12
N SER A 22 -6.83 -5.15 -16.12
CA SER A 22 -6.94 -6.19 -15.10
C SER A 22 -6.47 -5.67 -13.73
N GLY A 23 -7.03 -6.19 -12.65
CA GLY A 23 -6.59 -5.83 -11.30
C GLY A 23 -5.09 -6.05 -11.09
N LYS A 24 -4.55 -7.09 -11.73
CA LYS A 24 -3.12 -7.38 -11.70
C LYS A 24 -2.29 -6.28 -12.38
N GLU A 25 -2.68 -5.82 -13.56
CA GLU A 25 -1.98 -4.73 -14.27
C GLU A 25 -1.99 -3.42 -13.47
N VAL A 26 -3.11 -3.10 -12.81
CA VAL A 26 -3.22 -1.92 -11.96
C VAL A 26 -2.24 -2.00 -10.79
N LEU A 27 -2.22 -3.13 -10.07
CA LEU A 27 -1.34 -3.31 -8.92
C LEU A 27 0.13 -3.46 -9.32
N ASP A 28 0.43 -4.11 -10.46
CA ASP A 28 1.79 -4.18 -11.01
C ASP A 28 2.34 -2.78 -11.33
N ALA A 29 1.53 -1.91 -11.93
CA ALA A 29 1.92 -0.53 -12.23
C ALA A 29 2.22 0.25 -10.94
N THR A 30 1.37 0.12 -9.92
CA THR A 30 1.59 0.73 -8.59
C THR A 30 2.89 0.21 -7.96
N ALA A 31 3.07 -1.10 -7.92
CA ALA A 31 4.26 -1.73 -7.35
C ALA A 31 5.55 -1.27 -8.07
N GLN A 32 5.53 -1.17 -9.40
CA GLN A 32 6.67 -0.68 -10.16
C GLN A 32 7.03 0.77 -9.84
N LEU A 33 6.03 1.66 -9.71
CA LEU A 33 6.29 3.04 -9.32
C LEU A 33 6.98 3.14 -7.98
N LEU A 34 6.48 2.41 -6.98
CA LEU A 34 7.00 2.44 -5.63
C LEU A 34 8.38 1.80 -5.51
N THR A 35 8.62 0.68 -6.22
CA THR A 35 9.93 -0.02 -6.17
C THR A 35 11.02 0.66 -7.00
N LYS A 36 10.66 1.39 -8.07
CA LYS A 36 11.62 2.16 -8.88
C LYS A 36 11.97 3.52 -8.27
N SER A 37 11.18 4.00 -7.32
CA SER A 37 11.45 5.26 -6.62
C SER A 37 12.73 5.15 -5.79
N THR A 38 13.55 6.18 -5.84
CA THR A 38 14.78 6.27 -5.02
C THR A 38 14.46 6.29 -3.54
N ALA A 39 13.45 7.06 -3.14
CA ALA A 39 12.76 6.96 -1.85
C ALA A 39 11.33 7.49 -2.02
N THR A 40 10.41 6.98 -1.20
CA THR A 40 8.97 7.34 -1.24
C THR A 40 8.53 7.76 0.14
N ARG A 41 7.90 8.94 0.24
CA ARG A 41 7.23 9.43 1.44
C ARG A 41 5.72 9.24 1.27
N VAL A 42 5.08 8.67 2.27
CA VAL A 42 3.62 8.46 2.31
C VAL A 42 3.08 9.03 3.61
N VAL A 43 2.11 9.94 3.51
CA VAL A 43 1.32 10.42 4.66
C VAL A 43 -0.01 9.68 4.64
N PHE A 44 -0.38 9.13 5.79
CA PHE A 44 -1.55 8.29 5.90
C PHE A 44 -2.35 8.51 7.17
N THR A 45 -3.62 8.10 7.12
CA THR A 45 -4.49 7.89 8.29
C THR A 45 -5.00 6.47 8.27
N GLY A 46 -4.98 5.82 9.43
CA GLY A 46 -5.50 4.48 9.64
C GLY A 46 -6.75 4.51 10.52
N THR A 47 -7.68 3.61 10.27
CA THR A 47 -8.89 3.41 11.09
C THR A 47 -9.09 1.92 11.29
N ASN A 48 -9.27 1.53 12.55
CA ASN A 48 -9.65 0.18 12.96
C ASN A 48 -11.16 0.11 13.19
N PHE A 49 -11.77 -1.01 12.81
CA PHE A 49 -13.18 -1.28 13.03
C PHE A 49 -13.35 -2.68 13.61
N SER A 50 -14.25 -2.85 14.56
CA SER A 50 -14.78 -4.16 14.95
C SER A 50 -16.22 -4.27 14.45
N GLY A 51 -16.44 -5.18 13.50
CA GLY A 51 -17.67 -5.18 12.70
C GLY A 51 -17.84 -3.87 11.92
N THR A 52 -18.86 -3.08 12.29
CA THR A 52 -19.12 -1.75 11.71
C THR A 52 -18.69 -0.60 12.61
N GLN A 53 -18.29 -0.88 13.85
CA GLN A 53 -17.93 0.12 14.85
C GLN A 53 -16.46 0.52 14.69
N GLU A 54 -16.21 1.82 14.61
CA GLU A 54 -14.85 2.37 14.66
C GLU A 54 -14.29 2.24 16.08
N THR A 55 -13.11 1.63 16.20
CA THR A 55 -12.47 1.32 17.48
C THR A 55 -11.19 2.11 17.73
N GLY A 56 -10.66 2.77 16.71
CA GLY A 56 -9.49 3.63 16.86
C GLY A 56 -9.01 4.20 15.53
N ASN A 57 -8.40 5.37 15.65
CA ASN A 57 -7.74 6.06 14.54
C ASN A 57 -6.29 6.32 14.91
N PHE A 58 -5.44 6.35 13.89
CA PHE A 58 -4.05 6.75 14.00
C PHE A 58 -3.62 7.40 12.69
N GLY A 59 -2.56 8.18 12.76
CA GLY A 59 -1.97 8.82 11.57
C GLY A 59 -0.47 8.78 11.62
N GLY A 60 0.15 9.07 10.49
CA GLY A 60 1.59 9.10 10.44
C GLY A 60 2.16 9.34 9.05
N THR A 61 3.48 9.33 9.05
CA THR A 61 4.29 9.40 7.83
C THR A 61 5.25 8.23 7.80
N ILE A 62 5.34 7.57 6.65
CA ILE A 62 6.36 6.58 6.40
C ILE A 62 7.22 7.00 5.22
N VAL A 63 8.53 6.84 5.34
CA VAL A 63 9.50 7.02 4.27
C VAL A 63 10.16 5.68 3.99
N LEU A 64 10.21 5.29 2.72
CA LEU A 64 10.70 4.00 2.25
C LEU A 64 11.85 4.20 1.27
N LYS A 65 12.93 3.38 1.38
CA LYS A 65 14.06 3.36 0.44
C LYS A 65 14.60 1.93 0.32
N GLY A 66 14.25 1.23 -0.75
CA GLY A 66 14.55 -0.20 -0.86
C GLY A 66 13.91 -1.00 0.28
N SER A 67 14.72 -1.71 1.06
CA SER A 67 14.26 -2.42 2.27
C SER A 67 14.17 -1.53 3.51
N LYS A 68 14.72 -0.32 3.47
CA LYS A 68 14.81 0.59 4.62
C LYS A 68 13.53 1.38 4.79
N TYR A 69 13.18 1.71 6.03
CA TYR A 69 12.07 2.61 6.31
C TYR A 69 12.29 3.44 7.57
N ASN A 70 11.62 4.59 7.58
CA ASN A 70 11.41 5.42 8.75
C ASN A 70 9.89 5.65 8.89
N LEU A 71 9.34 5.29 10.03
CA LEU A 71 7.91 5.46 10.36
C LEU A 71 7.79 6.38 11.55
N GLU A 72 6.98 7.40 11.41
CA GLU A 72 6.56 8.28 12.49
C GLU A 72 5.04 8.32 12.53
N SER A 73 4.45 7.84 13.62
CA SER A 73 3.00 7.79 13.82
C SER A 73 2.62 8.10 15.25
N ASP A 74 1.31 8.26 15.49
CA ASP A 74 0.75 8.48 16.83
C ASP A 74 0.99 7.29 17.78
N MET A 75 1.30 6.11 17.24
CA MET A 75 1.43 4.87 18.02
C MET A 75 2.88 4.44 18.20
N ILE A 76 3.73 4.68 17.20
CA ILE A 76 5.09 4.15 17.16
C ILE A 76 5.98 5.02 16.28
N ARG A 77 7.22 5.19 16.68
CA ARG A 77 8.33 5.63 15.81
C ARG A 77 9.23 4.44 15.52
N ALA A 78 9.64 4.28 14.28
CA ALA A 78 10.51 3.17 13.90
C ALA A 78 11.52 3.59 12.84
N TRP A 79 12.75 3.09 12.99
CA TRP A 79 13.84 3.21 12.02
C TRP A 79 14.31 1.83 11.67
N PHE A 80 14.41 1.52 10.40
CA PHE A 80 14.96 0.27 9.90
C PHE A 80 15.99 0.55 8.80
N ASP A 81 17.25 0.23 9.06
CA ASP A 81 18.36 0.51 8.15
C ASP A 81 18.64 -0.62 7.12
N GLY A 82 17.78 -1.61 7.10
CA GLY A 82 17.92 -2.81 6.27
C GLY A 82 18.44 -4.03 7.04
N LYS A 83 18.86 -3.86 8.29
CA LYS A 83 19.32 -4.92 9.20
C LYS A 83 18.75 -4.73 10.60
N THR A 84 19.00 -3.59 11.20
CA THR A 84 18.60 -3.27 12.58
C THR A 84 17.31 -2.44 12.57
N LEU A 85 16.40 -2.78 13.45
CA LEU A 85 15.15 -2.09 13.72
C LEU A 85 15.23 -1.43 15.10
N TRP A 86 14.98 -0.13 15.15
CA TRP A 86 14.77 0.63 16.38
C TRP A 86 13.33 1.06 16.45
N THR A 87 12.69 0.85 17.61
CA THR A 87 11.29 1.23 17.83
C THR A 87 11.11 1.94 19.15
N ILE A 88 10.27 2.98 19.14
CA ILE A 88 9.78 3.67 20.32
C ILE A 88 8.25 3.65 20.25
N LEU A 89 7.61 3.05 21.25
CA LEU A 89 6.15 3.09 21.36
C LEU A 89 5.70 4.46 21.89
N ALA A 90 4.53 4.91 21.46
CA ALA A 90 3.91 6.09 22.05
C ALA A 90 3.75 5.87 23.56
N ASN A 91 4.07 6.85 24.38
CA ASN A 91 4.06 6.77 25.85
C ASN A 91 5.16 5.87 26.47
N SER A 92 6.21 5.54 25.74
CA SER A 92 7.40 4.86 26.26
C SER A 92 8.63 5.75 26.12
N GLU A 93 9.54 5.68 27.08
CA GLU A 93 10.87 6.26 27.01
C GLU A 93 11.93 5.16 26.77
N GLU A 94 11.49 4.01 26.20
CA GLU A 94 12.35 2.89 25.86
C GLU A 94 12.52 2.78 24.35
N ILE A 95 13.76 2.53 23.94
CA ILE A 95 14.15 2.26 22.54
C ILE A 95 14.43 0.76 22.45
N ASN A 96 13.55 0.01 21.80
CA ASN A 96 13.78 -1.39 21.53
C ASN A 96 14.64 -1.54 20.27
N VAL A 97 15.73 -2.31 20.38
CA VAL A 97 16.62 -2.62 19.26
C VAL A 97 16.53 -4.10 18.94
N SER A 98 16.22 -4.43 17.70
CA SER A 98 16.12 -5.82 17.23
C SER A 98 16.70 -6.01 15.83
N GLU A 99 16.96 -7.26 15.47
CA GLU A 99 17.26 -7.68 14.10
C GLU A 99 16.12 -8.62 13.67
N PRO A 100 15.05 -8.11 13.01
CA PRO A 100 13.90 -8.91 12.68
C PRO A 100 14.23 -10.00 11.67
N THR A 101 13.61 -11.16 11.84
CA THR A 101 13.70 -12.28 10.90
C THR A 101 13.06 -11.92 9.55
N PRO A 102 13.36 -12.63 8.45
CA PRO A 102 12.70 -12.41 7.16
C PRO A 102 11.17 -12.50 7.23
N GLU A 103 10.62 -13.38 8.08
CA GLU A 103 9.19 -13.56 8.29
C GLU A 103 8.56 -12.33 9.00
N GLU A 104 9.25 -11.82 10.02
CA GLU A 104 8.84 -10.60 10.73
C GLU A 104 8.91 -9.39 9.81
N LEU A 105 10.00 -9.24 9.04
CA LEU A 105 10.13 -8.17 8.05
C LEU A 105 9.00 -8.18 7.02
N GLN A 106 8.55 -9.37 6.62
CA GLN A 106 7.44 -9.52 5.69
C GLN A 106 6.15 -8.93 6.25
N SER A 107 5.88 -9.12 7.54
CA SER A 107 4.68 -8.60 8.22
C SER A 107 4.79 -7.12 8.59
N MET A 108 6.01 -6.62 8.79
CA MET A 108 6.29 -5.24 9.21
C MET A 108 6.53 -4.29 8.04
N ASN A 109 6.85 -4.80 6.87
CA ASN A 109 7.12 -4.00 5.68
C ASN A 109 5.81 -3.49 5.06
N PRO A 110 5.56 -2.18 5.06
CA PRO A 110 4.35 -1.62 4.43
C PRO A 110 4.24 -1.93 2.93
N LEU A 111 5.37 -2.17 2.25
CA LEU A 111 5.38 -2.63 0.86
C LEU A 111 4.96 -4.11 0.72
N TYR A 112 4.88 -4.86 1.81
CA TYR A 112 4.35 -6.22 1.79
C TYR A 112 2.92 -6.25 1.26
N PHE A 113 2.08 -5.31 1.69
CA PHE A 113 0.70 -5.21 1.22
C PHE A 113 0.60 -4.99 -0.30
N ILE A 114 1.60 -4.30 -0.89
CA ILE A 114 1.67 -4.04 -2.34
C ILE A 114 2.00 -5.32 -3.13
N ASN A 115 2.58 -6.32 -2.48
CA ASN A 115 2.97 -7.58 -3.11
C ASN A 115 2.04 -8.76 -2.76
N LEU A 116 1.14 -8.61 -1.78
CA LEU A 116 0.21 -9.65 -1.35
C LEU A 116 -0.63 -10.22 -2.48
N TYR A 117 -1.03 -9.37 -3.44
CA TYR A 117 -1.88 -9.80 -4.56
C TYR A 117 -1.22 -10.81 -5.49
N LYS A 118 0.10 -11.00 -5.43
CA LYS A 118 0.85 -11.86 -6.35
C LYS A 118 0.58 -13.34 -6.11
N GLN A 119 0.18 -13.73 -4.90
CA GLN A 119 -0.06 -15.11 -4.53
C GLN A 119 -1.28 -15.23 -3.60
N GLY A 120 -2.08 -16.25 -3.81
CA GLY A 120 -3.17 -16.61 -2.91
C GLY A 120 -4.45 -15.78 -3.03
N PHE A 121 -4.60 -14.96 -4.10
CA PHE A 121 -5.80 -14.16 -4.32
C PHE A 121 -6.28 -14.18 -5.77
N ASN A 122 -7.60 -14.22 -5.93
CA ASN A 122 -8.30 -13.86 -7.15
C ASN A 122 -8.58 -12.36 -7.13
N LEU A 123 -8.36 -11.68 -8.27
CA LEU A 123 -8.51 -10.24 -8.37
C LEU A 123 -9.69 -9.86 -9.24
N THR A 124 -10.48 -8.89 -8.78
CA THR A 124 -11.44 -8.16 -9.60
C THR A 124 -11.07 -6.68 -9.64
N CYS A 125 -11.44 -5.98 -10.71
CA CYS A 125 -11.09 -4.57 -10.90
C CYS A 125 -12.27 -3.81 -11.51
N ASP A 126 -12.69 -2.76 -10.84
CA ASP A 126 -13.74 -1.86 -11.30
C ASP A 126 -13.23 -0.42 -11.33
N LYS A 127 -13.83 0.40 -12.19
CA LYS A 127 -13.63 1.85 -12.17
C LYS A 127 -14.58 2.47 -11.15
N MET A 128 -14.08 3.50 -10.45
CA MET A 128 -14.90 4.26 -9.49
C MET A 128 -14.46 5.73 -9.44
N ASP A 129 -15.29 6.55 -8.85
CA ASP A 129 -14.89 7.84 -8.31
C ASP A 129 -14.52 7.67 -6.83
N TYR A 130 -13.37 8.17 -6.45
CA TYR A 130 -12.93 8.20 -5.06
C TYR A 130 -12.68 9.64 -4.63
N ASN A 131 -13.68 10.24 -3.98
CA ASN A 131 -13.63 11.63 -3.52
C ASN A 131 -13.27 12.63 -4.65
N GLY A 132 -13.89 12.49 -5.82
CA GLY A 132 -13.64 13.33 -6.99
C GLY A 132 -12.41 12.95 -7.82
N THR A 133 -11.75 11.84 -7.46
CA THR A 133 -10.61 11.30 -8.21
C THR A 133 -11.02 10.05 -8.97
N ALA A 134 -10.83 10.04 -10.29
CA ALA A 134 -11.03 8.84 -11.09
C ALA A 134 -10.04 7.75 -10.65
N ALA A 135 -10.56 6.61 -10.21
CA ALA A 135 -9.79 5.54 -9.59
C ALA A 135 -10.19 4.15 -10.10
N TYR A 136 -9.34 3.19 -9.82
CA TYR A 136 -9.66 1.76 -9.86
C TYR A 136 -9.82 1.25 -8.43
N ILE A 137 -10.80 0.38 -8.21
CA ILE A 137 -10.85 -0.46 -7.01
C ILE A 137 -10.48 -1.88 -7.42
N VAL A 138 -9.38 -2.37 -6.87
CA VAL A 138 -8.96 -3.76 -7.02
C VAL A 138 -9.33 -4.50 -5.74
N LYS A 139 -10.19 -5.52 -5.86
CA LYS A 139 -10.58 -6.38 -4.75
C LYS A 139 -9.79 -7.69 -4.85
N LEU A 140 -9.28 -8.13 -3.71
CA LEU A 140 -8.51 -9.35 -3.55
C LEU A 140 -9.34 -10.33 -2.74
N HIS A 141 -9.70 -11.45 -3.35
CA HIS A 141 -10.43 -12.54 -2.73
C HIS A 141 -9.50 -13.71 -2.51
N PRO A 142 -9.29 -14.19 -1.27
CA PRO A 142 -8.38 -15.29 -1.02
C PRO A 142 -8.82 -16.54 -1.77
N THR A 143 -7.87 -17.29 -2.31
CA THR A 143 -8.12 -18.58 -2.96
C THR A 143 -8.25 -19.73 -1.98
N ASP A 144 -7.81 -19.51 -0.74
CA ASP A 144 -7.85 -20.48 0.37
C ASP A 144 -8.61 -19.87 1.56
N ALA A 145 -9.58 -20.60 2.09
CA ALA A 145 -10.38 -20.18 3.25
C ALA A 145 -9.55 -20.07 4.55
N SER A 146 -8.38 -20.71 4.61
CA SER A 146 -7.45 -20.59 5.74
C SER A 146 -6.61 -19.31 5.73
N ASN A 147 -6.70 -18.49 4.67
CA ASN A 147 -5.99 -17.22 4.58
C ASN A 147 -6.46 -16.28 5.71
N PRO A 148 -5.55 -15.74 6.55
CA PRO A 148 -5.93 -14.84 7.63
C PRO A 148 -6.58 -13.54 7.14
N ILE A 149 -6.37 -13.15 5.87
CA ILE A 149 -7.01 -12.01 5.23
C ILE A 149 -8.27 -12.51 4.50
N ALA A 150 -9.44 -12.25 5.09
CA ALA A 150 -10.71 -12.66 4.52
C ALA A 150 -11.11 -11.83 3.28
N GLU A 151 -10.72 -10.57 3.24
CA GLU A 151 -10.98 -9.64 2.13
C GLU A 151 -9.97 -8.50 2.15
N MET A 152 -9.56 -8.04 0.98
CA MET A 152 -8.73 -6.84 0.83
C MET A 152 -9.19 -6.06 -0.40
N SER A 153 -9.07 -4.74 -0.33
CA SER A 153 -9.24 -3.86 -1.49
C SER A 153 -8.20 -2.76 -1.51
N VAL A 154 -7.74 -2.42 -2.70
CA VAL A 154 -6.82 -1.32 -2.96
C VAL A 154 -7.46 -0.37 -3.95
N ILE A 155 -7.55 0.90 -3.58
CA ILE A 155 -8.00 1.97 -4.48
C ILE A 155 -6.77 2.67 -5.03
N VAL A 156 -6.69 2.75 -6.36
CA VAL A 156 -5.54 3.28 -7.10
C VAL A 156 -6.00 4.39 -8.05
N SER A 157 -5.33 5.53 -8.04
CA SER A 157 -5.60 6.63 -8.97
C SER A 157 -5.38 6.18 -10.43
N GLN A 158 -6.34 6.49 -11.30
CA GLN A 158 -6.22 6.17 -12.73
C GLN A 158 -5.10 6.96 -13.41
N SER A 159 -4.88 8.20 -13.00
CA SER A 159 -3.89 9.10 -13.60
C SER A 159 -2.47 8.84 -13.08
N THR A 160 -2.28 8.80 -11.76
CA THR A 160 -0.96 8.72 -11.15
C THR A 160 -0.48 7.29 -10.89
N LYS A 161 -1.38 6.31 -10.89
CA LYS A 161 -1.15 4.92 -10.46
C LYS A 161 -0.69 4.77 -9.01
N LEU A 162 -0.83 5.84 -8.22
CA LEU A 162 -0.53 5.81 -6.79
C LEU A 162 -1.72 5.26 -5.99
N PRO A 163 -1.47 4.55 -4.88
CA PRO A 163 -2.52 4.05 -4.02
C PRO A 163 -3.17 5.22 -3.27
N LEU A 164 -4.50 5.19 -3.15
CA LEU A 164 -5.30 6.19 -2.42
C LEU A 164 -5.85 5.63 -1.11
N SER A 165 -6.18 4.34 -1.11
CA SER A 165 -6.70 3.67 0.09
C SER A 165 -6.45 2.18 0.03
N ILE A 166 -6.23 1.57 1.19
CA ILE A 166 -6.16 0.13 1.39
C ILE A 166 -7.16 -0.22 2.48
N ARG A 167 -7.97 -1.24 2.24
CA ARG A 167 -8.89 -1.80 3.24
C ARG A 167 -8.68 -3.29 3.33
N MET A 168 -8.64 -3.82 4.53
CA MET A 168 -8.38 -5.25 4.78
C MET A 168 -9.28 -5.76 5.91
N LYS A 169 -9.76 -6.99 5.77
CA LYS A 169 -10.53 -7.73 6.76
C LYS A 169 -9.72 -8.91 7.30
N LYS A 170 -9.63 -8.98 8.62
CA LYS A 170 -9.00 -10.11 9.31
C LYS A 170 -9.95 -10.57 10.43
N GLY A 171 -10.53 -11.75 10.28
CA GLY A 171 -11.61 -12.19 11.17
C GLY A 171 -12.83 -11.26 11.06
N ASN A 172 -13.28 -10.71 12.19
CA ASN A 172 -14.38 -9.74 12.25
C ASN A 172 -13.90 -8.28 12.15
N ASP A 173 -12.61 -8.05 12.21
CA ASP A 173 -12.04 -6.72 12.27
C ASP A 173 -11.68 -6.22 10.88
N TRP A 174 -11.90 -4.92 10.67
CA TRP A 174 -11.49 -4.20 9.48
C TRP A 174 -10.41 -3.20 9.82
N PHE A 175 -9.52 -3.07 8.89
CA PHE A 175 -8.46 -2.07 8.90
C PHE A 175 -8.50 -1.27 7.61
N ARG A 176 -8.46 0.05 7.71
CA ARG A 176 -8.44 0.93 6.55
C ARG A 176 -7.32 1.95 6.67
N ILE A 177 -6.49 2.04 5.66
CA ILE A 177 -5.54 3.13 5.45
C ILE A 177 -6.08 4.04 4.36
N ARG A 178 -6.03 5.34 4.57
CA ARG A 178 -6.19 6.38 3.57
C ARG A 178 -4.85 7.08 3.38
N ILE A 179 -4.45 7.28 2.14
CA ILE A 179 -3.21 7.96 1.78
C ILE A 179 -3.58 9.36 1.33
N SER A 180 -3.10 10.36 2.06
CA SER A 180 -3.32 11.77 1.75
C SER A 180 -2.23 12.33 0.83
N GLU A 181 -0.99 11.86 1.00
CA GLU A 181 0.16 12.29 0.20
C GLU A 181 1.03 11.08 -0.14
N CYS A 182 1.54 11.06 -1.36
CA CYS A 182 2.54 10.08 -1.81
C CYS A 182 3.54 10.78 -2.72
N GLU A 183 4.73 11.02 -2.20
CA GLU A 183 5.83 11.71 -2.88
C GLU A 183 6.91 10.71 -3.26
N LEU A 184 7.30 10.70 -4.54
CA LEU A 184 8.27 9.77 -5.10
C LEU A 184 9.61 10.45 -5.37
N ASN A 185 10.65 9.63 -5.49
CA ASN A 185 11.99 10.04 -5.92
C ASN A 185 12.68 11.06 -5.00
N LEU A 186 12.43 10.95 -3.71
CA LEU A 186 13.14 11.73 -2.71
C LEU A 186 14.64 11.39 -2.73
N LYS A 187 15.46 12.41 -2.52
CA LYS A 187 16.91 12.26 -2.35
C LYS A 187 17.23 12.28 -0.86
N LEU A 188 17.45 11.11 -0.29
CA LEU A 188 17.70 10.92 1.13
C LEU A 188 18.97 10.08 1.34
N ASP A 189 19.79 10.47 2.30
CA ASP A 189 20.92 9.68 2.74
C ASP A 189 20.48 8.47 3.56
N ASP A 190 21.32 7.45 3.62
CA ASP A 190 21.02 6.23 4.38
C ASP A 190 20.96 6.47 5.89
N SER A 191 21.63 7.52 6.38
CA SER A 191 21.56 7.95 7.78
C SER A 191 20.13 8.32 8.23
N PHE A 192 19.27 8.75 7.30
CA PHE A 192 17.85 9.04 7.59
C PHE A 192 17.09 7.83 8.14
N PHE A 193 17.54 6.62 7.82
CA PHE A 193 16.91 5.36 8.21
C PHE A 193 17.57 4.71 9.43
N ARG A 194 18.50 5.42 10.07
CA ARG A 194 19.18 5.01 11.30
C ARG A 194 18.67 5.81 12.48
N PHE A 195 18.54 5.13 13.60
CA PHE A 195 18.26 5.77 14.86
C PHE A 195 19.48 6.57 15.33
N ASP A 196 19.25 7.78 15.83
CA ASP A 196 20.27 8.63 16.46
C ASP A 196 19.94 8.78 17.95
N GLN A 197 20.72 8.12 18.80
CA GLN A 197 20.60 8.19 20.27
C GLN A 197 20.75 9.62 20.78
N GLY A 198 21.50 10.47 20.09
CA GLY A 198 21.70 11.86 20.49
C GLY A 198 20.41 12.70 20.51
N LEU A 199 19.41 12.28 19.75
CA LEU A 199 18.08 12.92 19.75
C LEU A 199 17.19 12.46 20.91
N PHE A 200 17.56 11.37 21.61
CA PHE A 200 16.80 10.75 22.70
C PHE A 200 17.68 10.44 23.92
N PRO A 201 18.34 11.45 24.51
CA PRO A 201 19.37 11.22 25.54
C PRO A 201 18.83 10.67 26.86
N SER A 202 17.52 10.83 27.12
CA SER A 202 16.84 10.34 28.34
C SER A 202 16.17 8.98 28.17
N TYR A 203 16.23 8.39 26.94
CA TYR A 203 15.55 7.13 26.69
C TYR A 203 16.48 5.95 26.98
N ASP A 204 15.91 4.91 27.60
CA ASP A 204 16.63 3.67 27.85
C ASP A 204 16.68 2.80 26.60
N LEU A 205 17.88 2.30 26.28
CA LEU A 205 18.08 1.43 25.11
C LEU A 205 18.01 -0.03 25.55
N ILE A 206 17.00 -0.75 25.04
CA ILE A 206 16.75 -2.16 25.29
C ILE A 206 17.21 -2.96 24.07
N ASP A 207 18.34 -3.62 24.19
CA ASP A 207 18.91 -4.44 23.10
C ASP A 207 18.33 -5.88 23.17
N LEU A 208 17.55 -6.24 22.14
CA LEU A 208 16.85 -7.52 22.00
C LEU A 208 17.50 -8.43 20.95
N ARG A 209 18.69 -8.09 20.43
CA ARG A 209 19.37 -8.86 19.39
C ARG A 209 20.06 -10.09 19.92
#